data_bc4e67b4d8289788890d727dbf927f6d
#
_entry.id   bc4e67b4d8289788890d727dbf927f6d
#
_cell.length_a   1.000
_cell.length_b   1.000
_cell.length_c   1.000
_cell.angle_alpha   90.00
_cell.angle_beta   90.00
_cell.angle_gamma   90.00
#
_symmetry.space_group_name_H-M   'P 1'
#
loop_
_entity.id
_entity.type
_entity.pdbx_description
1 polymer ?
#
loop_
_entity_poly.entity_id
_entity_poly.type
_entity_poly.pdbx_seq_one_letter_code
_entity_poly.pdbx_strand_id
1 'polypeptide(L)'
;MPTFQSPQTVHIPTDAVERARAFAVEVIGTVNYEDSRQSIQEKIRDDHFVSKLGEEAVRILFERRECRVEGPDYGVYEARRKSWAADLKVNGLEVAVKTQRRSAANRYGLSWTFQDSPERRDPILNSPDAWVCLVVYEDLKEGYKCVVYPLRKIKQLIFEAPRLSRLVGKKQAVYLETLVKQGIMEL
;
A
#
# COMPACT_ATOMS: atom_id res chain seq x y z
N MET A 1 18.04 8.87 6.73
CA MET A 1 17.23 7.71 6.32
C MET A 1 17.98 7.02 5.19
N PRO A 2 18.23 5.70 5.24
CA PRO A 2 18.83 5.02 4.11
C PRO A 2 17.84 5.07 2.93
N THR A 3 18.25 5.79 1.90
CA THR A 3 17.47 5.93 0.66
C THR A 3 18.01 4.98 -0.39
N PHE A 4 17.12 4.42 -1.18
CA PHE A 4 17.46 3.70 -2.41
C PHE A 4 16.85 4.46 -3.59
N GLN A 5 17.49 4.40 -4.75
CA GLN A 5 17.12 5.20 -5.91
C GLN A 5 16.29 4.41 -6.92
N SER A 6 16.53 3.10 -7.02
CA SER A 6 15.85 2.20 -7.96
C SER A 6 14.92 1.23 -7.24
N PRO A 7 13.87 0.72 -7.92
CA PRO A 7 12.98 -0.30 -7.35
C PRO A 7 13.73 -1.53 -6.85
N GLN A 8 13.30 -2.08 -5.72
CA GLN A 8 13.92 -3.23 -5.08
C GLN A 8 12.96 -4.41 -5.03
N THR A 9 13.41 -5.56 -5.51
CA THR A 9 12.64 -6.80 -5.40
C THR A 9 12.82 -7.45 -4.04
N VAL A 10 11.72 -7.80 -3.39
CA VAL A 10 11.69 -8.46 -2.09
C VAL A 10 10.85 -9.74 -2.19
N HIS A 11 11.47 -10.87 -1.87
CA HIS A 11 10.75 -12.14 -1.68
C HIS A 11 10.23 -12.19 -0.25
N ILE A 12 8.96 -12.52 -0.11
CA ILE A 12 8.27 -12.57 1.19
C ILE A 12 8.43 -13.98 1.75
N PRO A 13 8.99 -14.14 2.95
CA PRO A 13 9.17 -15.46 3.57
C PRO A 13 7.82 -16.04 4.02
N THR A 14 7.77 -17.35 4.14
CA THR A 14 6.54 -18.10 4.41
C THR A 14 5.85 -17.66 5.69
N ASP A 15 6.59 -17.39 6.76
CA ASP A 15 6.05 -16.95 8.04
C ASP A 15 5.34 -15.59 7.93
N ALA A 16 5.87 -14.65 7.13
CA ALA A 16 5.23 -13.36 6.87
C ALA A 16 3.95 -13.54 6.02
N VAL A 17 3.96 -14.46 5.07
CA VAL A 17 2.77 -14.82 4.28
C VAL A 17 1.68 -15.40 5.17
N GLU A 18 2.04 -16.29 6.09
CA GLU A 18 1.10 -16.89 7.03
C GLU A 18 0.47 -15.85 7.96
N ARG A 19 1.27 -14.93 8.51
CA ARG A 19 0.77 -13.81 9.32
C ARG A 19 -0.21 -12.93 8.53
N ALA A 20 0.16 -12.55 7.31
CA ALA A 20 -0.70 -11.73 6.45
C ALA A 20 -2.02 -12.43 6.11
N ARG A 21 -1.98 -13.74 5.90
CA ARG A 21 -3.17 -14.56 5.61
C ARG A 21 -4.09 -14.68 6.83
N ALA A 22 -3.53 -14.97 8.00
CA ALA A 22 -4.28 -15.03 9.25
C ALA A 22 -5.00 -13.70 9.53
N PHE A 23 -4.28 -12.58 9.44
CA PHE A 23 -4.85 -11.24 9.59
C PHE A 23 -5.99 -10.98 8.61
N ALA A 24 -5.81 -11.32 7.33
CA ALA A 24 -6.81 -11.09 6.30
C ALA A 24 -8.11 -11.87 6.55
N VAL A 25 -8.03 -13.03 7.18
CA VAL A 25 -9.21 -13.82 7.60
C VAL A 25 -9.89 -13.17 8.81
N GLU A 26 -9.11 -12.76 9.80
CA GLU A 26 -9.62 -12.24 11.06
C GLU A 26 -10.27 -10.85 10.90
N VAL A 27 -9.67 -9.97 10.12
CA VAL A 27 -10.16 -8.60 9.94
C VAL A 27 -11.51 -8.51 9.22
N ILE A 28 -11.88 -9.52 8.42
CA ILE A 28 -13.17 -9.54 7.71
C ILE A 28 -14.35 -9.45 8.67
N GLY A 29 -14.26 -10.05 9.84
CA GLY A 29 -15.31 -10.01 10.86
C GLY A 29 -15.60 -8.60 11.42
N THR A 30 -14.66 -7.66 11.23
CA THR A 30 -14.74 -6.29 11.78
C THR A 30 -14.95 -5.21 10.72
N VAL A 31 -14.90 -5.58 9.41
CA VAL A 31 -15.05 -4.62 8.30
C VAL A 31 -16.51 -4.26 8.10
N ASN A 32 -16.82 -2.97 8.12
CA ASN A 32 -18.10 -2.49 7.63
C ASN A 32 -18.11 -2.49 6.09
N TYR A 33 -18.86 -3.41 5.50
CA TYR A 33 -18.96 -3.59 4.04
C TYR A 33 -19.57 -2.38 3.33
N GLU A 34 -20.43 -1.60 4.00
CA GLU A 34 -21.01 -0.39 3.45
C GLU A 34 -19.97 0.67 3.17
N ASP A 35 -18.95 0.82 4.05
CA ASP A 35 -17.86 1.76 3.88
C ASP A 35 -16.92 1.40 2.72
N SER A 36 -16.72 0.12 2.46
CA SER A 36 -15.83 -0.35 1.38
C SER A 36 -16.52 -0.31 0.01
N ARG A 37 -17.87 -0.26 -0.01
CA ARG A 37 -18.72 -0.44 -1.21
C ARG A 37 -18.33 -1.70 -2.02
N GLN A 38 -17.79 -2.69 -1.34
CA GLN A 38 -17.45 -4.01 -1.87
C GLN A 38 -18.31 -5.05 -1.15
N SER A 39 -19.20 -5.68 -1.89
CA SER A 39 -20.08 -6.74 -1.38
C SER A 39 -19.42 -8.12 -1.34
N ILE A 40 -18.20 -8.25 -1.91
CA ILE A 40 -17.53 -9.55 -2.07
C ILE A 40 -16.47 -9.68 -0.97
N GLN A 41 -16.78 -10.45 0.07
CA GLN A 41 -15.88 -10.73 1.21
C GLN A 41 -14.51 -11.26 0.77
N GLU A 42 -14.51 -12.16 -0.21
CA GLU A 42 -13.28 -12.75 -0.75
C GLU A 42 -12.32 -11.69 -1.30
N LYS A 43 -12.85 -10.70 -2.02
CA LYS A 43 -12.05 -9.61 -2.55
C LYS A 43 -11.50 -8.71 -1.44
N ILE A 44 -12.29 -8.43 -0.41
CA ILE A 44 -11.84 -7.62 0.73
C ILE A 44 -10.71 -8.34 1.47
N ARG A 45 -10.87 -9.65 1.74
CA ARG A 45 -9.83 -10.49 2.33
C ARG A 45 -8.54 -10.44 1.52
N ASP A 46 -8.68 -10.57 0.21
CA ASP A 46 -7.56 -10.55 -0.72
C ASP A 46 -6.85 -9.18 -0.75
N ASP A 47 -7.61 -8.08 -0.72
CA ASP A 47 -7.07 -6.73 -0.65
C ASP A 47 -6.27 -6.50 0.66
N HIS A 48 -6.78 -6.99 1.81
CA HIS A 48 -6.05 -6.94 3.08
C HIS A 48 -4.79 -7.79 3.08
N PHE A 49 -4.86 -9.01 2.54
CA PHE A 49 -3.71 -9.88 2.40
C PHE A 49 -2.59 -9.22 1.59
N VAL A 50 -2.91 -8.68 0.41
CA VAL A 50 -1.95 -8.00 -0.47
C VAL A 50 -1.37 -6.75 0.18
N SER A 51 -2.19 -5.99 0.90
CA SER A 51 -1.70 -4.83 1.66
C SER A 51 -0.63 -5.23 2.66
N LYS A 52 -0.88 -6.27 3.47
CA LYS A 52 0.07 -6.77 4.46
C LYS A 52 1.36 -7.32 3.83
N LEU A 53 1.28 -7.98 2.68
CA LEU A 53 2.48 -8.40 1.96
C LEU A 53 3.35 -7.21 1.52
N GLY A 54 2.73 -6.11 1.11
CA GLY A 54 3.46 -4.88 0.79
C GLY A 54 4.13 -4.25 2.01
N GLU A 55 3.44 -4.19 3.13
CA GLU A 55 3.99 -3.69 4.39
C GLU A 55 5.19 -4.55 4.86
N GLU A 56 5.06 -5.89 4.79
CA GLU A 56 6.16 -6.82 5.08
C GLU A 56 7.34 -6.64 4.13
N ALA A 57 7.10 -6.42 2.84
CA ALA A 57 8.18 -6.18 1.88
C ALA A 57 8.99 -4.93 2.25
N VAL A 58 8.29 -3.84 2.63
CA VAL A 58 8.95 -2.60 3.06
C VAL A 58 9.73 -2.84 4.36
N ARG A 59 9.14 -3.53 5.35
CA ARG A 59 9.82 -3.90 6.60
C ARG A 59 11.11 -4.65 6.31
N ILE A 60 11.04 -5.76 5.56
CA ILE A 60 12.18 -6.62 5.23
C ILE A 60 13.27 -5.82 4.51
N LEU A 61 12.89 -4.97 3.56
CA LEU A 61 13.84 -4.16 2.81
C LEU A 61 14.63 -3.21 3.72
N PHE A 62 13.94 -2.53 4.64
CA PHE A 62 14.58 -1.58 5.54
C PHE A 62 15.38 -2.25 6.65
N GLU A 63 14.93 -3.39 7.18
CA GLU A 63 15.70 -4.21 8.13
C GLU A 63 17.01 -4.72 7.51
N ARG A 64 17.01 -5.18 6.26
CA ARG A 64 18.22 -5.52 5.51
C ARG A 64 19.19 -4.36 5.33
N ARG A 65 18.72 -3.13 5.54
CA ARG A 65 19.53 -1.89 5.51
C ARG A 65 19.83 -1.36 6.90
N GLU A 66 19.75 -2.22 7.89
CA GLU A 66 20.07 -1.94 9.30
C GLU A 66 19.18 -0.82 9.91
N CYS A 67 17.98 -0.61 9.37
CA CYS A 67 17.01 0.30 9.96
C CYS A 67 16.22 -0.39 11.06
N ARG A 68 15.92 0.35 12.11
CA ARG A 68 14.89 -0.06 13.07
C ARG A 68 13.52 0.14 12.43
N VAL A 69 12.75 -0.93 12.32
CA VAL A 69 11.37 -0.89 11.78
C VAL A 69 10.38 -1.34 12.85
N GLU A 70 9.32 -0.56 13.02
CA GLU A 70 8.17 -0.87 13.86
C GLU A 70 6.96 -1.09 12.94
N GLY A 71 6.19 -2.16 13.16
CA GLY A 71 5.12 -2.64 12.29
C GLY A 71 5.58 -3.77 11.36
N PRO A 72 4.74 -4.30 10.48
CA PRO A 72 3.30 -4.01 10.31
C PRO A 72 2.46 -4.27 11.56
N ASP A 73 1.40 -3.47 11.71
CA ASP A 73 0.40 -3.72 12.77
C ASP A 73 -0.59 -4.80 12.29
N TYR A 74 -0.66 -5.90 13.03
CA TYR A 74 -1.60 -6.99 12.81
C TYR A 74 -2.78 -6.97 13.78
N GLY A 75 -2.94 -5.88 14.55
CA GLY A 75 -4.10 -5.70 15.42
C GLY A 75 -5.40 -5.61 14.62
N VAL A 76 -6.42 -6.32 15.09
CA VAL A 76 -7.77 -6.24 14.53
C VAL A 76 -8.58 -5.28 15.40
N TYR A 77 -9.00 -4.18 14.82
CA TYR A 77 -9.71 -3.11 15.53
C TYR A 77 -11.17 -3.04 15.07
N GLU A 78 -12.09 -2.87 16.01
CA GLU A 78 -13.46 -2.54 15.68
C GLU A 78 -13.55 -1.17 14.98
N ALA A 79 -14.51 -1.00 14.07
CA ALA A 79 -14.64 0.11 13.11
C ALA A 79 -14.39 1.52 13.69
N ARG A 80 -14.70 1.77 14.96
CA ARG A 80 -14.51 3.05 15.65
C ARG A 80 -13.15 3.24 16.33
N ARG A 81 -12.34 2.17 16.41
CA ARG A 81 -11.01 2.17 17.06
C ARG A 81 -9.88 2.00 16.07
N LYS A 82 -10.18 2.10 14.76
CA LYS A 82 -9.18 1.95 13.72
C LYS A 82 -8.09 2.99 13.91
N SER A 83 -6.87 2.54 14.13
CA SER A 83 -5.70 3.41 14.15
C SER A 83 -5.53 4.05 12.77
N TRP A 84 -5.40 5.37 12.72
CA TRP A 84 -4.97 6.12 11.53
C TRP A 84 -3.45 6.34 11.55
N ALA A 85 -2.74 5.56 12.37
CA ALA A 85 -1.29 5.55 12.37
C ALA A 85 -0.75 5.10 11.02
N ALA A 86 0.48 5.50 10.74
CA ALA A 86 1.20 5.01 9.57
C ALA A 86 1.38 3.49 9.64
N ASP A 87 1.44 2.84 8.48
CA ASP A 87 1.58 1.38 8.38
C ASP A 87 2.88 0.87 9.03
N LEU A 88 3.95 1.68 8.95
CA LEU A 88 5.27 1.38 9.51
C LEU A 88 5.92 2.64 10.12
N LYS A 89 6.87 2.43 11.06
CA LYS A 89 7.85 3.44 11.47
C LYS A 89 9.25 2.95 11.14
N VAL A 90 9.99 3.70 10.35
CA VAL A 90 11.36 3.38 9.94
C VAL A 90 12.30 4.40 10.56
N ASN A 91 13.15 3.99 11.51
CA ASN A 91 13.99 4.88 12.33
C ASN A 91 13.19 6.05 12.94
N GLY A 92 11.97 5.75 13.41
CA GLY A 92 11.05 6.72 14.02
C GLY A 92 10.27 7.58 13.03
N LEU A 93 10.50 7.47 11.72
CA LEU A 93 9.73 8.17 10.69
C LEU A 93 8.52 7.34 10.26
N GLU A 94 7.36 7.95 10.27
CA GLU A 94 6.12 7.34 9.81
C GLU A 94 6.11 7.17 8.28
N VAL A 95 5.80 5.96 7.83
CA VAL A 95 5.76 5.59 6.41
C VAL A 95 4.43 4.89 6.12
N ALA A 96 3.63 5.48 5.25
CA ALA A 96 2.47 4.80 4.67
C ALA A 96 2.89 3.88 3.53
N VAL A 97 2.25 2.73 3.40
CA VAL A 97 2.51 1.78 2.32
C VAL A 97 1.26 1.65 1.47
N LYS A 98 1.42 1.82 0.17
CA LYS A 98 0.34 1.61 -0.81
C LYS A 98 0.72 0.47 -1.73
N THR A 99 -0.01 -0.62 -1.65
CA THR A 99 0.27 -1.83 -2.43
C THR A 99 -0.76 -2.02 -3.54
N GLN A 100 -0.28 -2.37 -4.73
CA GLN A 100 -1.12 -2.70 -5.88
C GLN A 100 -0.67 -4.04 -6.49
N ARG A 101 -1.60 -4.82 -7.00
CA ARG A 101 -1.29 -6.03 -7.77
C ARG A 101 -0.74 -5.67 -9.16
N ARG A 102 0.24 -6.42 -9.62
CA ARG A 102 0.76 -6.29 -10.99
C ARG A 102 -0.35 -6.53 -12.03
N SER A 103 -1.18 -7.54 -11.82
CA SER A 103 -2.29 -7.88 -12.71
C SER A 103 -3.34 -6.77 -12.85
N ALA A 104 -3.51 -5.92 -11.84
CA ALA A 104 -4.40 -4.77 -11.92
C ALA A 104 -3.92 -3.70 -12.92
N ALA A 105 -2.64 -3.71 -13.29
CA ALA A 105 -2.06 -2.79 -14.28
C ALA A 105 -2.50 -3.08 -15.73
N ASN A 106 -2.91 -4.30 -16.02
CA ASN A 106 -3.14 -4.78 -17.40
C ASN A 106 -4.17 -3.95 -18.19
N ARG A 107 -5.12 -3.33 -17.52
CA ARG A 107 -6.20 -2.59 -18.17
C ARG A 107 -6.05 -1.06 -18.09
N TYR A 108 -5.53 -0.54 -16.99
CA TYR A 108 -5.57 0.90 -16.71
C TYR A 108 -4.19 1.51 -16.42
N GLY A 109 -3.13 0.70 -16.52
CA GLY A 109 -1.79 1.07 -16.10
C GLY A 109 -1.56 0.86 -14.60
N LEU A 110 -0.30 0.76 -14.22
CA LEU A 110 0.07 0.56 -12.83
C LEU A 110 -0.17 1.85 -12.03
N SER A 111 -1.02 1.75 -11.01
CA SER A 111 -1.42 2.91 -10.22
C SER A 111 -1.75 2.54 -8.77
N TRP A 112 -1.57 3.50 -7.89
CA TRP A 112 -1.98 3.42 -6.48
C TRP A 112 -3.05 4.47 -6.21
N THR A 113 -4.09 4.08 -5.46
CA THR A 113 -5.23 4.96 -5.21
C THR A 113 -5.29 5.41 -3.76
N PHE A 114 -5.72 6.65 -3.58
CA PHE A 114 -5.95 7.30 -2.30
C PHE A 114 -7.42 7.68 -2.20
N GLN A 115 -8.05 7.44 -1.07
CA GLN A 115 -9.42 7.91 -0.84
C GLN A 115 -9.46 9.43 -0.85
N ASP A 116 -10.37 9.98 -1.62
CA ASP A 116 -10.58 11.43 -1.71
C ASP A 116 -12.01 11.72 -2.15
N SER A 117 -12.94 11.54 -1.22
CA SER A 117 -14.35 11.89 -1.38
C SER A 117 -14.83 12.74 -0.19
N PRO A 118 -15.97 13.42 -0.31
CA PRO A 118 -16.53 14.21 0.79
C PRO A 118 -16.76 13.39 2.07
N GLU A 119 -17.16 12.11 1.93
CA GLU A 119 -17.46 11.22 3.04
C GLU A 119 -16.21 10.57 3.66
N ARG A 120 -15.15 10.42 2.83
CA ARG A 120 -13.94 9.71 3.26
C ARG A 120 -12.72 10.23 2.52
N ARG A 121 -11.78 10.77 3.27
CA ARG A 121 -10.48 11.21 2.75
C ARG A 121 -9.34 10.50 3.47
N ASP A 122 -8.36 10.07 2.70
CA ASP A 122 -7.13 9.48 3.26
C ASP A 122 -6.36 10.58 4.02
N PRO A 123 -6.15 10.43 5.34
CA PRO A 123 -5.55 11.49 6.16
C PRO A 123 -4.16 11.91 5.68
N ILE A 124 -3.42 11.01 5.03
CA ILE A 124 -2.08 11.30 4.51
C ILE A 124 -2.09 12.43 3.46
N LEU A 125 -3.20 12.62 2.73
CA LEU A 125 -3.34 13.69 1.74
C LEU A 125 -3.32 15.09 2.36
N ASN A 126 -3.55 15.19 3.67
CA ASN A 126 -3.47 16.45 4.43
C ASN A 126 -2.04 16.72 4.94
N SER A 127 -1.10 15.82 4.71
CA SER A 127 0.28 15.88 5.20
C SER A 127 1.28 15.85 4.04
N PRO A 128 1.57 17.01 3.40
CA PRO A 128 2.43 17.06 2.21
C PRO A 128 3.83 16.47 2.41
N ASP A 129 4.33 16.53 3.63
CA ASP A 129 5.64 16.02 4.01
C ASP A 129 5.63 14.57 4.53
N ALA A 130 4.47 13.92 4.61
CA ALA A 130 4.37 12.51 4.99
C ALA A 130 5.04 11.62 3.94
N TRP A 131 5.70 10.57 4.41
CA TRP A 131 6.37 9.60 3.57
C TRP A 131 5.42 8.50 3.12
N VAL A 132 5.53 8.12 1.86
CA VAL A 132 4.81 6.99 1.28
C VAL A 132 5.76 6.09 0.50
N CYS A 133 5.53 4.79 0.65
CA CYS A 133 6.18 3.75 -0.12
C CYS A 133 5.15 3.11 -1.06
N LEU A 134 5.42 3.14 -2.35
CA LEU A 134 4.61 2.49 -3.36
C LEU A 134 5.14 1.09 -3.60
N VAL A 135 4.28 0.10 -3.59
CA VAL A 135 4.65 -1.31 -3.70
C VAL A 135 3.80 -1.99 -4.76
N VAL A 136 4.42 -2.87 -5.53
CA VAL A 136 3.74 -3.77 -6.45
C VAL A 136 3.89 -5.20 -5.95
N TYR A 137 2.78 -5.83 -5.68
CA TYR A 137 2.72 -7.27 -5.44
C TYR A 137 2.66 -8.00 -6.78
N GLU A 138 3.55 -8.96 -6.96
CA GLU A 138 3.58 -9.78 -8.18
C GLU A 138 2.85 -11.11 -7.96
N ASP A 139 1.84 -11.34 -8.81
CA ASP A 139 1.07 -12.57 -8.83
C ASP A 139 1.90 -13.69 -9.51
N LEU A 140 2.73 -14.39 -8.76
CA LEU A 140 3.54 -15.51 -9.24
C LEU A 140 2.82 -16.84 -8.98
N LYS A 141 3.15 -17.85 -9.79
CA LYS A 141 2.68 -19.21 -9.57
C LYS A 141 3.29 -19.83 -8.31
N GLU A 142 4.52 -19.45 -8.01
CA GLU A 142 5.26 -19.94 -6.85
C GLU A 142 5.87 -18.78 -6.07
N GLY A 143 5.65 -18.81 -4.75
CA GLY A 143 6.17 -17.80 -3.84
C GLY A 143 5.44 -16.46 -3.90
N TYR A 144 5.89 -15.52 -3.08
CA TYR A 144 5.33 -14.19 -2.95
C TYR A 144 6.44 -13.16 -3.10
N LYS A 145 6.23 -12.22 -4.02
CA LYS A 145 7.24 -11.22 -4.37
C LYS A 145 6.60 -9.85 -4.48
N CYS A 146 7.31 -8.86 -3.95
CA CYS A 146 6.95 -7.45 -4.10
C CYS A 146 8.10 -6.67 -4.73
N VAL A 147 7.74 -5.66 -5.53
CA VAL A 147 8.65 -4.61 -5.98
C VAL A 147 8.36 -3.37 -5.15
N VAL A 148 9.35 -2.93 -4.39
CA VAL A 148 9.28 -1.77 -3.49
C VAL A 148 9.93 -0.59 -4.19
N TYR A 149 9.18 0.47 -4.41
CA TYR A 149 9.67 1.71 -5.03
C TYR A 149 10.29 2.64 -3.99
N PRO A 150 11.22 3.52 -4.40
CA PRO A 150 11.82 4.50 -3.50
C PRO A 150 10.77 5.35 -2.77
N LEU A 151 11.02 5.65 -1.50
CA LEU A 151 10.16 6.51 -0.70
C LEU A 151 10.01 7.88 -1.36
N ARG A 152 8.80 8.41 -1.30
CA ARG A 152 8.47 9.76 -1.76
C ARG A 152 7.61 10.47 -0.70
N LYS A 153 7.73 11.80 -0.65
CA LYS A 153 6.77 12.62 0.10
C LYS A 153 5.50 12.79 -0.71
N ILE A 154 4.37 12.94 -0.05
CA ILE A 154 3.07 13.16 -0.71
C ILE A 154 3.14 14.33 -1.70
N LYS A 155 3.78 15.44 -1.34
CA LYS A 155 3.97 16.61 -2.21
C LYS A 155 4.81 16.34 -3.48
N GLN A 156 5.53 15.23 -3.54
CA GLN A 156 6.31 14.82 -4.71
C GLN A 156 5.52 13.95 -5.68
N LEU A 157 4.34 13.47 -5.28
CA LEU A 157 3.49 12.64 -6.12
C LEU A 157 2.61 13.51 -7.02
N ILE A 158 2.28 12.96 -8.19
CA ILE A 158 1.33 13.57 -9.12
C ILE A 158 0.03 12.80 -9.03
N PHE A 159 -0.99 13.49 -8.56
CA PHE A 159 -2.33 12.93 -8.41
C PHE A 159 -3.19 13.23 -9.63
N GLU A 160 -3.82 12.20 -10.16
CA GLU A 160 -4.68 12.26 -11.34
C GLU A 160 -6.05 11.63 -11.05
N ALA A 161 -7.04 11.93 -11.89
CA ALA A 161 -8.32 11.22 -11.84
C ALA A 161 -8.10 9.72 -12.16
N PRO A 162 -8.76 8.81 -11.44
CA PRO A 162 -8.68 7.39 -11.76
C PRO A 162 -9.23 7.10 -13.16
N ARG A 163 -8.52 6.29 -13.95
CA ARG A 163 -9.00 5.84 -15.28
C ARG A 163 -10.19 4.89 -15.18
N LEU A 164 -10.37 4.24 -14.05
CA LEU A 164 -11.55 3.44 -13.76
C LEU A 164 -12.70 4.36 -13.34
N SER A 165 -13.69 4.54 -14.22
CA SER A 165 -14.77 5.52 -14.09
C SER A 165 -15.53 5.45 -12.76
N ARG A 166 -15.77 4.24 -12.22
CA ARG A 166 -16.45 4.06 -10.92
C ARG A 166 -15.70 4.65 -9.71
N LEU A 167 -14.41 5.00 -9.86
CA LEU A 167 -13.57 5.58 -8.83
C LEU A 167 -13.44 7.11 -8.95
N VAL A 168 -13.87 7.68 -10.07
CA VAL A 168 -13.85 9.15 -10.29
C VAL A 168 -14.74 9.83 -9.25
N GLY A 169 -14.25 10.91 -8.65
CA GLY A 169 -14.91 11.62 -7.56
C GLY A 169 -14.87 10.92 -6.18
N LYS A 170 -14.24 9.73 -6.09
CA LYS A 170 -14.11 8.97 -4.84
C LYS A 170 -12.66 8.75 -4.44
N LYS A 171 -11.77 8.72 -5.42
CA LYS A 171 -10.33 8.51 -5.22
C LYS A 171 -9.52 9.41 -6.14
N GLN A 172 -8.29 9.65 -5.74
CA GLN A 172 -7.21 10.09 -6.62
C GLN A 172 -6.28 8.92 -6.91
N ALA A 173 -5.59 8.96 -8.03
CA ALA A 173 -4.65 7.93 -8.46
C ALA A 173 -3.27 8.54 -8.73
N VAL A 174 -2.24 7.77 -8.44
CA VAL A 174 -0.86 8.05 -8.82
C VAL A 174 -0.44 6.97 -9.80
N TYR A 175 -0.08 7.34 -11.02
CA TYR A 175 0.32 6.40 -12.07
C TYR A 175 1.84 6.32 -12.18
N LEU A 176 2.38 5.09 -12.24
CA LEU A 176 3.82 4.89 -12.39
C LEU A 176 4.37 5.57 -13.65
N GLU A 177 3.68 5.43 -14.77
CA GLU A 177 4.10 6.04 -16.04
C GLU A 177 4.23 7.57 -15.96
N THR A 178 3.33 8.22 -15.22
CA THR A 178 3.39 9.67 -14.99
C THR A 178 4.61 10.02 -14.12
N LEU A 179 4.84 9.26 -13.04
CA LEU A 179 6.00 9.49 -12.17
C LEU A 179 7.33 9.28 -12.92
N VAL A 180 7.41 8.27 -13.80
CA VAL A 180 8.59 8.01 -14.64
C VAL A 180 8.79 9.12 -15.66
N LYS A 181 7.73 9.50 -16.38
CA LYS A 181 7.77 10.59 -17.37
C LYS A 181 8.24 11.92 -16.78
N GLN A 182 7.93 12.17 -15.51
CA GLN A 182 8.32 13.39 -14.78
C GLN A 182 9.65 13.24 -14.03
N GLY A 183 10.37 12.13 -14.19
CA GLY A 183 11.65 11.87 -13.53
C GLY A 183 11.56 11.72 -12.00
N ILE A 184 10.36 11.46 -11.47
CA ILE A 184 10.14 11.27 -10.03
C ILE A 184 10.52 9.86 -9.60
N MET A 185 10.31 8.87 -10.49
CA MET A 185 10.69 7.47 -10.27
C MET A 185 11.39 6.89 -11.49
N GLU A 186 12.24 5.90 -11.25
CA GLU A 186 12.84 5.04 -12.26
C GLU A 186 12.09 3.69 -12.33
N LEU A 187 12.22 2.99 -13.47
CA LEU A 187 11.64 1.65 -13.71
C LEU A 187 12.58 0.55 -13.21
#